data_51ac068d12de3a101897d9ee37b3cf68
#
_entry.id   51ac068d12de3a101897d9ee37b3cf68
#
_cell.length_a   1.000
_cell.length_b   1.000
_cell.length_c   1.000
_cell.angle_alpha   90.00
_cell.angle_beta   90.00
_cell.angle_gamma   90.00
#
_symmetry.space_group_name_H-M   'P 1'
#
loop_
_entity.id
_entity.type
_entity.pdbx_description
1 polymer ?
#
loop_
_entity_poly.entity_id
_entity_poly.type
_entity_poly.pdbx_seq_one_letter_code
_entity_poly.pdbx_strand_id
1 'polypeptide(L)'
;LAVEHISNFVEKGRRKISIVAFDSDNHVTHAERELVYNDYTSPVFSLDRPLRFSLNADDLTEGLSAEDCLDGTITDRIRISYEDEISSTPGLYHVTYSVANRAGDVTSLPVTVELYDPAEENGRPQITLSDYLIHLDLQQPFDPQAYLESVSVDQMLYEKREDGALHAASYEEELLGE
;
A
#
# COMPACT_ATOMS: atom_id res chain seq x y z
N LEU A 1 -3.85 37.19 -19.00
CA LEU A 1 -4.02 35.74 -19.19
C LEU A 1 -3.82 35.06 -17.86
N ALA A 2 -4.75 34.22 -17.45
CA ALA A 2 -4.64 33.41 -16.25
C ALA A 2 -5.16 31.99 -16.51
N VAL A 3 -4.60 31.01 -15.80
CA VAL A 3 -5.23 29.68 -15.66
C VAL A 3 -6.25 29.79 -14.54
N GLU A 4 -7.52 29.63 -14.86
CA GLU A 4 -8.61 29.80 -13.92
C GLU A 4 -8.86 28.52 -13.12
N HIS A 5 -8.82 27.38 -13.81
CA HIS A 5 -9.11 26.10 -13.21
C HIS A 5 -8.43 24.95 -13.95
N ILE A 6 -7.96 23.97 -13.19
CA ILE A 6 -7.56 22.65 -13.70
C ILE A 6 -8.52 21.62 -13.10
N SER A 7 -9.27 20.91 -13.96
CA SER A 7 -10.25 19.92 -13.51
C SER A 7 -9.60 18.72 -12.84
N ASN A 8 -10.38 17.91 -12.14
CA ASN A 8 -10.03 16.51 -11.92
C ASN A 8 -9.88 15.78 -13.26
N PHE A 9 -9.41 14.53 -13.22
CA PHE A 9 -9.38 13.74 -14.43
C PHE A 9 -10.79 13.58 -15.01
N VAL A 10 -10.93 13.89 -16.31
CA VAL A 10 -12.13 13.57 -17.10
C VAL A 10 -12.05 12.16 -17.67
N GLU A 11 -10.84 11.69 -17.85
CA GLU A 11 -10.46 10.33 -18.19
C GLU A 11 -9.06 10.11 -17.57
N LYS A 12 -8.69 8.86 -17.25
CA LYS A 12 -7.41 8.54 -16.65
C LYS A 12 -6.24 9.17 -17.41
N GLY A 13 -5.45 9.99 -16.72
CA GLY A 13 -4.34 10.74 -17.30
C GLY A 13 -4.74 11.94 -18.16
N ARG A 14 -6.03 12.37 -18.17
CA ARG A 14 -6.51 13.52 -18.94
C ARG A 14 -7.28 14.50 -18.07
N ARG A 15 -6.96 15.78 -18.19
CA ARG A 15 -7.58 16.88 -17.46
C ARG A 15 -7.97 17.99 -18.44
N LYS A 16 -8.91 18.84 -18.03
CA LYS A 16 -9.21 20.09 -18.73
C LYS A 16 -8.60 21.27 -18.01
N ILE A 17 -8.07 22.20 -18.79
CA ILE A 17 -7.57 23.48 -18.31
C ILE A 17 -8.47 24.56 -18.88
N SER A 18 -9.08 25.36 -18.00
CA SER A 18 -9.77 26.60 -18.37
C SER A 18 -8.82 27.76 -18.29
N ILE A 19 -8.70 28.48 -19.40
CA ILE A 19 -7.85 29.64 -19.55
C ILE A 19 -8.74 30.84 -19.79
N VAL A 20 -8.51 31.91 -19.05
CA VAL A 20 -9.21 33.16 -19.23
C VAL A 20 -8.23 34.25 -19.67
N ALA A 21 -8.64 35.08 -20.61
CA ALA A 21 -7.94 36.31 -20.98
C ALA A 21 -8.89 37.49 -20.85
N PHE A 22 -8.38 38.60 -20.35
CA PHE A 22 -9.08 39.86 -20.21
C PHE A 22 -8.20 41.02 -20.67
N ASP A 23 -8.84 42.06 -21.16
CA ASP A 23 -8.16 43.30 -21.57
C ASP A 23 -8.35 44.42 -20.53
N SER A 24 -7.84 45.64 -20.84
CA SER A 24 -7.97 46.81 -19.99
C SER A 24 -9.41 47.30 -19.87
N ASP A 25 -10.29 46.96 -20.81
CA ASP A 25 -11.70 47.39 -20.86
C ASP A 25 -12.63 46.33 -20.24
N ASN A 26 -12.05 45.30 -19.55
CA ASN A 26 -12.76 44.19 -18.91
C ASN A 26 -13.50 43.26 -19.86
N HIS A 27 -13.14 43.21 -21.14
CA HIS A 27 -13.64 42.16 -22.01
C HIS A 27 -12.96 40.85 -21.65
N VAL A 28 -13.73 39.79 -21.53
CA VAL A 28 -13.26 38.48 -21.08
C VAL A 28 -13.51 37.45 -22.17
N THR A 29 -12.50 36.63 -22.43
CA THR A 29 -12.64 35.47 -23.30
C THR A 29 -12.13 34.22 -22.61
N HIS A 30 -12.79 33.08 -22.86
CA HIS A 30 -12.45 31.78 -22.28
C HIS A 30 -11.99 30.81 -23.37
N ALA A 31 -11.03 29.96 -23.01
CA ALA A 31 -10.60 28.85 -23.84
C ALA A 31 -10.39 27.62 -22.96
N GLU A 32 -10.76 26.46 -23.49
CA GLU A 32 -10.45 25.18 -22.84
C GLU A 32 -9.34 24.47 -23.63
N ARG A 33 -8.51 23.74 -22.92
CA ARG A 33 -7.48 22.85 -23.46
C ARG A 33 -7.45 21.55 -22.68
N GLU A 34 -7.05 20.48 -23.36
CA GLU A 34 -6.73 19.21 -22.71
C GLU A 34 -5.27 19.19 -22.28
N LEU A 35 -5.03 18.68 -21.08
CA LEU A 35 -3.73 18.29 -20.57
C LEU A 35 -3.69 16.77 -20.52
N VAL A 36 -2.73 16.16 -21.21
CA VAL A 36 -2.56 14.72 -21.30
C VAL A 36 -1.22 14.36 -20.66
N TYR A 37 -1.24 13.44 -19.71
CA TYR A 37 -0.06 12.85 -19.10
C TYR A 37 0.20 11.50 -19.79
N ASN A 38 1.24 11.42 -20.62
CA ASN A 38 1.49 10.23 -21.47
C ASN A 38 1.91 9.00 -20.67
N ASP A 39 2.63 9.20 -19.55
CA ASP A 39 3.17 8.12 -18.72
C ASP A 39 2.45 8.03 -17.36
N TYR A 40 1.18 8.42 -17.34
CA TYR A 40 0.40 8.40 -16.11
C TYR A 40 0.14 6.97 -15.63
N THR A 41 0.44 6.75 -14.35
CA THR A 41 0.06 5.55 -13.61
C THR A 41 -0.81 5.93 -12.41
N SER A 42 -1.84 5.11 -12.12
CA SER A 42 -2.66 5.29 -10.91
C SER A 42 -1.83 5.11 -9.65
N PRO A 43 -2.33 5.64 -8.50
CA PRO A 43 -1.73 5.36 -7.21
C PRO A 43 -1.46 3.88 -6.98
N VAL A 44 -0.32 3.57 -6.37
CA VAL A 44 0.12 2.20 -6.09
C VAL A 44 0.29 2.04 -4.59
N PHE A 45 -0.26 0.95 -4.05
CA PHE A 45 -0.04 0.55 -2.67
C PHE A 45 1.23 -0.30 -2.54
N SER A 46 1.90 -0.17 -1.39
CA SER A 46 2.96 -1.07 -0.93
C SER A 46 2.71 -1.48 0.52
N LEU A 47 3.15 -2.68 0.88
CA LEU A 47 2.91 -3.26 2.21
C LEU A 47 4.21 -3.89 2.73
N ASP A 48 4.71 -3.42 3.88
CA ASP A 48 5.98 -3.84 4.48
C ASP A 48 5.83 -4.93 5.55
N ARG A 49 4.59 -5.28 5.93
CA ARG A 49 4.29 -6.30 6.94
C ARG A 49 2.94 -6.95 6.68
N PRO A 50 2.63 -8.11 7.30
CA PRO A 50 1.32 -8.74 7.14
C PRO A 50 0.20 -7.83 7.68
N LEU A 51 -0.96 -7.88 7.03
CA LEU A 51 -2.19 -7.20 7.51
C LEU A 51 -2.78 -7.98 8.70
N ARG A 52 -2.05 -7.95 9.80
CA ARG A 52 -2.34 -8.68 11.02
C ARG A 52 -2.21 -7.75 12.22
N PHE A 53 -3.30 -7.55 12.92
CA PHE A 53 -3.42 -6.53 13.97
C PHE A 53 -3.95 -7.13 15.26
N SER A 54 -3.54 -6.59 16.40
CA SER A 54 -4.14 -6.98 17.68
C SER A 54 -5.59 -6.48 17.76
N LEU A 55 -6.43 -7.14 18.55
CA LEU A 55 -7.80 -6.71 18.82
C LEU A 55 -7.91 -5.27 19.37
N ASN A 56 -6.83 -4.74 19.94
CA ASN A 56 -6.76 -3.41 20.50
C ASN A 56 -6.05 -2.40 19.59
N ALA A 57 -5.80 -2.75 18.33
CA ALA A 57 -5.15 -1.83 17.41
C ALA A 57 -6.07 -0.66 17.06
N ASP A 58 -5.58 0.55 17.22
CA ASP A 58 -6.30 1.78 16.85
C ASP A 58 -6.24 2.08 15.35
N ASP A 59 -5.24 1.51 14.65
CA ASP A 59 -4.98 1.75 13.24
C ASP A 59 -4.73 0.42 12.50
N LEU A 60 -5.59 0.12 11.55
CA LEU A 60 -5.48 -1.05 10.66
C LEU A 60 -4.79 -0.72 9.33
N THR A 61 -4.13 0.44 9.21
CA THR A 61 -3.35 0.82 8.03
C THR A 61 -1.84 0.71 8.25
N GLU A 62 -1.42 0.29 9.43
CA GLU A 62 0.00 0.17 9.79
C GLU A 62 0.74 -0.77 8.82
N GLY A 63 1.88 -0.31 8.30
CA GLY A 63 2.67 -1.03 7.30
C GLY A 63 2.21 -0.80 5.85
N LEU A 64 1.06 -0.17 5.64
CA LEU A 64 0.57 0.17 4.31
C LEU A 64 1.03 1.56 3.90
N SER A 65 1.53 1.69 2.69
CA SER A 65 1.91 2.97 2.09
C SER A 65 1.32 3.11 0.68
N ALA A 66 1.26 4.34 0.19
CA ALA A 66 0.76 4.62 -1.14
C ALA A 66 1.55 5.75 -1.80
N GLU A 67 1.88 5.56 -3.07
CA GLU A 67 2.56 6.53 -3.92
C GLU A 67 1.78 6.79 -5.21
N ASP A 68 1.89 8.02 -5.69
CA ASP A 68 1.26 8.47 -6.93
C ASP A 68 2.28 9.23 -7.79
N CYS A 69 2.24 9.04 -9.10
CA CYS A 69 3.18 9.65 -10.03
C CYS A 69 3.04 11.18 -10.14
N LEU A 70 1.91 11.77 -9.74
CA LEU A 70 1.66 13.22 -9.76
C LEU A 70 1.88 13.87 -8.38
N ASP A 71 1.50 13.16 -7.32
CA ASP A 71 1.44 13.71 -5.97
C ASP A 71 2.59 13.21 -5.06
N GLY A 72 3.37 12.21 -5.50
CA GLY A 72 4.37 11.54 -4.66
C GLY A 72 3.72 10.67 -3.59
N THR A 73 4.26 10.70 -2.38
CA THR A 73 3.73 9.93 -1.24
C THR A 73 2.36 10.48 -0.81
N ILE A 74 1.36 9.62 -0.79
CA ILE A 74 -0.04 9.91 -0.41
C ILE A 74 -0.59 8.97 0.65
N THR A 75 0.29 8.38 1.45
CA THR A 75 -0.05 7.42 2.52
C THR A 75 -1.06 8.00 3.52
N ASP A 76 -0.97 9.28 3.84
CA ASP A 76 -1.90 10.00 4.74
C ASP A 76 -3.34 10.10 4.21
N ARG A 77 -3.54 9.81 2.91
CA ARG A 77 -4.86 9.82 2.26
C ARG A 77 -5.51 8.44 2.18
N ILE A 78 -4.84 7.40 2.67
CA ILE A 78 -5.43 6.06 2.72
C ILE A 78 -6.70 6.10 3.57
N ARG A 79 -7.75 5.46 3.06
CA ARG A 79 -9.03 5.28 3.74
C ARG A 79 -9.35 3.80 3.76
N ILE A 80 -9.94 3.36 4.85
CA ILE A 80 -10.43 1.99 5.02
C ILE A 80 -11.96 1.98 5.01
N SER A 81 -12.53 1.06 4.30
CA SER A 81 -13.94 0.69 4.39
C SER A 81 -14.07 -0.76 4.80
N TYR A 82 -15.01 -1.04 5.66
CA TYR A 82 -15.26 -2.35 6.23
C TYR A 82 -16.41 -3.00 5.48
N GLU A 83 -16.20 -4.21 4.97
CA GLU A 83 -17.26 -5.01 4.35
C GLU A 83 -17.96 -5.87 5.41
N ASP A 84 -17.20 -6.31 6.41
CA ASP A 84 -17.68 -7.03 7.58
C ASP A 84 -17.82 -6.09 8.78
N GLU A 85 -18.76 -6.38 9.68
CA GLU A 85 -18.80 -5.71 10.98
C GLU A 85 -17.60 -6.19 11.81
N ILE A 86 -16.62 -5.31 12.01
CA ILE A 86 -15.46 -5.63 12.84
C ILE A 86 -15.91 -5.78 14.29
N SER A 87 -15.86 -7.01 14.76
CA SER A 87 -16.14 -7.36 16.14
C SER A 87 -14.85 -7.39 16.98
N SER A 88 -14.97 -7.29 18.30
CA SER A 88 -13.86 -7.46 19.23
C SER A 88 -13.48 -8.94 19.42
N THR A 89 -13.58 -9.76 18.35
CA THR A 89 -13.22 -11.19 18.37
C THR A 89 -12.11 -11.46 17.38
N PRO A 90 -11.18 -12.38 17.70
CA PRO A 90 -10.18 -12.82 16.74
C PRO A 90 -10.84 -13.41 15.49
N GLY A 91 -10.28 -13.12 14.31
CA GLY A 91 -10.82 -13.62 13.06
C GLY A 91 -10.27 -12.93 11.84
N LEU A 92 -10.81 -13.33 10.68
CA LEU A 92 -10.49 -12.75 9.38
C LEU A 92 -11.64 -11.83 8.95
N TYR A 93 -11.32 -10.61 8.57
CA TYR A 93 -12.27 -9.57 8.19
C TYR A 93 -11.94 -9.01 6.82
N HIS A 94 -12.96 -8.83 5.99
CA HIS A 94 -12.80 -8.23 4.67
C HIS A 94 -12.87 -6.71 4.77
N VAL A 95 -11.86 -6.07 4.23
CA VAL A 95 -11.78 -4.61 4.18
C VAL A 95 -11.32 -4.17 2.80
N THR A 96 -11.63 -2.93 2.43
CA THR A 96 -11.10 -2.31 1.24
C THR A 96 -10.36 -1.04 1.62
N TYR A 97 -9.06 -1.01 1.36
CA TYR A 97 -8.27 0.23 1.39
C TYR A 97 -8.47 0.99 0.10
N SER A 98 -8.56 2.29 0.19
CA SER A 98 -8.65 3.18 -0.97
C SER A 98 -7.79 4.41 -0.79
N VAL A 99 -7.22 4.91 -1.87
CA VAL A 99 -6.45 6.15 -1.90
C VAL A 99 -6.77 6.93 -3.16
N ALA A 100 -6.88 8.24 -3.04
CA ALA A 100 -7.15 9.14 -4.14
C ALA A 100 -6.05 10.19 -4.28
N ASN A 101 -5.62 10.43 -5.53
CA ASN A 101 -4.74 11.55 -5.82
C ASN A 101 -5.54 12.86 -5.98
N ARG A 102 -4.84 14.00 -6.11
CA ARG A 102 -5.47 15.33 -6.31
C ARG A 102 -6.17 15.48 -7.66
N ALA A 103 -5.93 14.59 -8.60
CA ALA A 103 -6.61 14.56 -9.89
C ALA A 103 -7.91 13.76 -9.86
N GLY A 104 -8.24 13.13 -8.72
CA GLY A 104 -9.46 12.36 -8.52
C GLY A 104 -9.39 10.93 -9.02
N ASP A 105 -8.19 10.42 -9.35
CA ASP A 105 -8.01 8.98 -9.62
C ASP A 105 -7.92 8.22 -8.30
N VAL A 106 -8.67 7.13 -8.21
CA VAL A 106 -8.82 6.31 -7.01
C VAL A 106 -8.33 4.90 -7.29
N THR A 107 -7.40 4.42 -6.46
CA THR A 107 -7.04 3.01 -6.40
C THR A 107 -7.66 2.38 -5.16
N SER A 108 -8.21 1.18 -5.33
CA SER A 108 -8.82 0.38 -4.27
C SER A 108 -8.11 -0.96 -4.16
N LEU A 109 -7.88 -1.41 -2.93
CA LEU A 109 -7.21 -2.66 -2.58
C LEU A 109 -8.12 -3.45 -1.63
N PRO A 110 -8.99 -4.34 -2.14
CA PRO A 110 -9.76 -5.26 -1.31
C PRO A 110 -8.84 -6.35 -0.76
N VAL A 111 -8.86 -6.56 0.55
CA VAL A 111 -8.00 -7.52 1.25
C VAL A 111 -8.72 -8.11 2.45
N THR A 112 -8.13 -9.18 2.98
CA THR A 112 -8.50 -9.75 4.27
C THR A 112 -7.47 -9.34 5.31
N VAL A 113 -7.92 -8.79 6.44
CA VAL A 113 -7.09 -8.51 7.61
C VAL A 113 -7.35 -9.55 8.69
N GLU A 114 -6.32 -9.94 9.43
CA GLU A 114 -6.44 -10.80 10.59
C GLU A 114 -6.43 -9.93 11.87
N LEU A 115 -7.45 -10.10 12.71
CA LEU A 115 -7.43 -9.60 14.08
C LEU A 115 -7.10 -10.74 15.03
N TYR A 116 -6.12 -10.57 15.90
CA TYR A 116 -5.68 -11.60 16.84
C TYR A 116 -5.70 -11.12 18.30
N ASP A 117 -5.88 -12.08 19.21
CA ASP A 117 -5.71 -11.83 20.65
C ASP A 117 -4.22 -12.03 21.01
N PRO A 118 -3.51 -10.99 21.48
CA PRO A 118 -2.12 -11.13 21.90
C PRO A 118 -1.88 -12.17 22.99
N ALA A 119 -2.91 -12.48 23.80
CA ALA A 119 -2.80 -13.48 24.84
C ALA A 119 -2.74 -14.94 24.30
N GLU A 120 -3.24 -15.15 23.08
CA GLU A 120 -3.28 -16.47 22.42
C GLU A 120 -2.11 -16.72 21.44
N GLU A 121 -1.18 -15.76 21.31
CA GLU A 121 -0.11 -15.80 20.31
C GLU A 121 1.12 -16.65 20.69
N ASN A 122 1.21 -17.07 21.92
CA ASN A 122 2.39 -17.80 22.40
C ASN A 122 2.58 -19.13 21.64
N GLY A 123 3.78 -19.31 21.06
CA GLY A 123 4.18 -20.54 20.37
C GLY A 123 3.66 -20.69 18.94
N ARG A 124 2.98 -19.69 18.35
CA ARG A 124 2.58 -19.75 16.94
C ARG A 124 3.77 -19.51 16.01
N PRO A 125 3.93 -20.33 14.95
CA PRO A 125 4.92 -20.05 13.91
C PRO A 125 4.64 -18.70 13.25
N GLN A 126 5.70 -17.92 13.00
CA GLN A 126 5.64 -16.67 12.25
C GLN A 126 6.46 -16.79 10.97
N ILE A 127 5.92 -16.32 9.86
CA ILE A 127 6.57 -16.31 8.56
C ILE A 127 6.90 -14.86 8.21
N THR A 128 8.16 -14.62 7.83
CA THR A 128 8.60 -13.33 7.31
C THR A 128 8.82 -13.46 5.80
N LEU A 129 8.26 -12.51 5.07
CA LEU A 129 8.40 -12.40 3.62
C LEU A 129 9.17 -11.13 3.26
N SER A 130 9.86 -11.12 2.11
CA SER A 130 10.50 -9.91 1.57
C SER A 130 9.48 -8.86 1.14
N ASP A 131 8.31 -9.31 0.68
CA ASP A 131 7.22 -8.45 0.20
C ASP A 131 5.88 -9.05 0.63
N TYR A 132 4.97 -8.20 1.10
CA TYR A 132 3.62 -8.59 1.51
C TYR A 132 2.54 -8.16 0.52
N LEU A 133 2.89 -7.32 -0.46
CA LEU A 133 2.02 -6.94 -1.57
C LEU A 133 2.83 -6.92 -2.87
N ILE A 134 2.58 -7.90 -3.73
CA ILE A 134 3.36 -8.13 -4.93
C ILE A 134 2.53 -7.72 -6.16
N HIS A 135 3.10 -6.83 -6.98
CA HIS A 135 2.54 -6.44 -8.26
C HIS A 135 3.16 -7.27 -9.37
N LEU A 136 2.35 -8.03 -10.09
CA LEU A 136 2.79 -8.90 -11.18
C LEU A 136 2.17 -8.49 -12.50
N ASP A 137 2.95 -8.58 -13.57
CA ASP A 137 2.43 -8.50 -14.92
C ASP A 137 1.63 -9.78 -15.26
N LEU A 138 0.59 -9.64 -16.10
CA LEU A 138 -0.37 -10.71 -16.40
C LEU A 138 0.23 -12.03 -16.91
N GLN A 139 1.45 -12.04 -17.40
CA GLN A 139 2.13 -13.23 -17.93
C GLN A 139 3.34 -13.66 -17.09
N GLN A 140 3.60 -12.95 -15.99
CA GLN A 140 4.74 -13.26 -15.14
C GLN A 140 4.43 -14.48 -14.27
N PRO A 141 5.30 -15.53 -14.28
CA PRO A 141 5.13 -16.65 -13.37
C PRO A 141 5.34 -16.21 -11.91
N PHE A 142 4.49 -16.70 -11.01
CA PHE A 142 4.59 -16.43 -9.60
C PHE A 142 5.12 -17.65 -8.85
N ASP A 143 6.22 -17.46 -8.11
CA ASP A 143 6.76 -18.44 -7.17
C ASP A 143 6.71 -17.84 -5.75
N PRO A 144 5.78 -18.28 -4.89
CA PRO A 144 5.67 -17.78 -3.53
C PRO A 144 6.89 -18.07 -2.66
N GLN A 145 7.66 -19.13 -2.96
CA GLN A 145 8.86 -19.47 -2.20
C GLN A 145 9.99 -18.46 -2.41
N ALA A 146 9.98 -17.72 -3.53
CA ALA A 146 10.97 -16.68 -3.80
C ALA A 146 10.93 -15.57 -2.75
N TYR A 147 9.76 -15.31 -2.16
CA TYR A 147 9.52 -14.23 -1.20
C TYR A 147 9.69 -14.64 0.27
N LEU A 148 9.92 -15.93 0.55
CA LEU A 148 10.14 -16.41 1.91
C LEU A 148 11.55 -16.01 2.38
N GLU A 149 11.64 -15.28 3.49
CA GLU A 149 12.90 -14.92 4.14
C GLU A 149 13.19 -15.80 5.35
N SER A 150 12.25 -15.91 6.26
CA SER A 150 12.44 -16.64 7.50
C SER A 150 11.14 -17.20 8.07
N VAL A 151 11.30 -18.16 8.97
CA VAL A 151 10.24 -18.71 9.81
C VAL A 151 10.74 -18.76 11.24
N SER A 152 9.96 -18.28 12.20
CA SER A 152 10.24 -18.43 13.63
C SER A 152 9.22 -19.37 14.29
N VAL A 153 9.71 -20.28 15.12
CA VAL A 153 8.90 -21.23 15.88
C VAL A 153 9.52 -21.39 17.28
N ASP A 154 8.73 -21.19 18.32
CA ASP A 154 9.19 -21.36 19.71
C ASP A 154 10.53 -20.67 20.02
N GLN A 155 10.68 -19.42 19.59
CA GLN A 155 11.90 -18.60 19.72
C GLN A 155 13.10 -19.08 18.88
N MET A 156 12.95 -20.11 18.07
CA MET A 156 13.96 -20.51 17.09
C MET A 156 13.69 -19.82 15.76
N LEU A 157 14.71 -19.15 15.23
CA LEU A 157 14.66 -18.50 13.91
C LEU A 157 15.28 -19.44 12.86
N TYR A 158 14.59 -19.63 11.75
CA TYR A 158 15.05 -20.35 10.56
C TYR A 158 15.10 -19.35 9.40
N GLU A 159 16.29 -19.12 8.88
CA GLU A 159 16.53 -18.21 7.76
C GLU A 159 16.74 -18.97 6.46
N LYS A 160 16.26 -18.42 5.36
CA LYS A 160 16.49 -18.94 4.03
C LYS A 160 17.92 -18.63 3.60
N ARG A 161 18.68 -19.66 3.19
CA ARG A 161 20.02 -19.52 2.65
C ARG A 161 20.04 -19.57 1.13
N GLU A 162 21.24 -19.38 0.55
CA GLU A 162 21.46 -19.38 -0.90
C GLU A 162 21.04 -20.70 -1.59
N ASP A 163 21.02 -21.81 -0.85
CA ASP A 163 20.52 -23.11 -1.33
C ASP A 163 18.99 -23.20 -1.42
N GLY A 164 18.29 -22.14 -0.97
CA GLY A 164 16.84 -22.06 -0.94
C GLY A 164 16.17 -22.80 0.22
N ALA A 165 16.94 -23.47 1.09
CA ALA A 165 16.43 -24.17 2.26
C ALA A 165 16.42 -23.26 3.51
N LEU A 166 15.54 -23.58 4.46
CA LEU A 166 15.51 -22.94 5.78
C LEU A 166 16.52 -23.62 6.69
N HIS A 167 17.41 -22.84 7.25
CA HIS A 167 18.41 -23.30 8.22
C HIS A 167 18.21 -22.56 9.55
N ALA A 168 18.37 -23.27 10.67
CA ALA A 168 18.35 -22.63 11.98
C ALA A 168 19.44 -21.54 12.03
N ALA A 169 19.06 -20.33 12.44
CA ALA A 169 20.01 -19.27 12.69
C ALA A 169 20.89 -19.71 13.87
N SER A 170 22.20 -19.85 13.62
CA SER A 170 23.16 -20.10 14.70
C SER A 170 23.31 -18.80 15.48
N TYR A 171 22.96 -18.81 16.78
CA TYR A 171 23.46 -17.80 17.68
C TYR A 171 24.98 -18.01 17.77
N GLU A 172 25.77 -17.16 17.17
CA GLU A 172 27.13 -17.00 17.59
C GLU A 172 27.08 -16.41 19.00
N GLU A 173 27.25 -17.24 20.03
CA GLU A 173 27.66 -16.76 21.34
C GLU A 173 29.00 -16.03 21.11
N GLU A 174 28.97 -14.69 21.10
CA GLU A 174 30.18 -13.93 21.39
C GLU A 174 30.61 -14.33 22.79
N LEU A 175 31.52 -15.28 22.84
CA LEU A 175 32.31 -15.55 24.02
C LEU A 175 33.03 -14.25 24.34
N LEU A 176 32.45 -13.49 25.27
CA LEU A 176 33.18 -12.44 25.98
C LEU A 176 34.40 -13.07 26.57
N GLY A 177 35.54 -12.92 25.87
CA GLY A 177 36.84 -13.33 26.38
C GLY A 177 37.14 -12.58 27.67
N GLU A 178 37.57 -13.34 28.66
CA GLU A 178 38.15 -12.88 29.92
C GLU A 178 39.38 -11.96 29.69
#